data_a59c3c8aaf0e3fea1b3132955d60fdaa
#
_entry.id   a59c3c8aaf0e3fea1b3132955d60fdaa
#
_cell.length_a   1.000
_cell.length_b   1.000
_cell.length_c   1.000
_cell.angle_alpha   90.00
_cell.angle_beta   90.00
_cell.angle_gamma   90.00
#
_symmetry.space_group_name_H-M   'P 1'
#
loop_
_entity.id
_entity.type
_entity.pdbx_description
1 polymer ?
#
loop_
_entity_poly.entity_id
_entity_poly.type
_entity_poly.pdbx_seq_one_letter_code
_entity_poly.pdbx_strand_id
1 'polypeptide(L)'
;ESIDVLKDAASAAIYGSRAANGVILVTTKQGHTGKAEISYDGYYGVQNVYRMPDVLNAQEFAMIMSEARMMDGLPDYDYASLVPDWEAIKNGTWKGTNWLDESRNENAPIQNHALNITGGTEQSVYSIGLAYTNQEGILGAPSQPEYTRYTARINSEHTLYRKGKLDIIKVGENLTYSYSERNGIAIDDTWSNDIRNMLHANPFLPNKDENGNYHYAIPWEIREANPIGQMYYANGQNISKSHALQGNIFLTIQPITGLKLKSNFGYTFYADNSRNFTPVYKLASNTFNDNNSV
;
A
#
# COMPACT_ATOMS: atom_id res chain seq x y z
N GLU A 1 -15.34 5.27 19.32
CA GLU A 1 -15.46 5.35 20.80
C GLU A 1 -15.26 4.01 21.48
N SER A 2 -15.64 2.90 20.85
CA SER A 2 -15.31 1.57 21.34
C SER A 2 -14.98 0.60 20.20
N ILE A 3 -14.22 -0.43 20.54
CA ILE A 3 -13.98 -1.59 19.70
C ILE A 3 -14.31 -2.81 20.53
N ASP A 4 -15.34 -3.55 20.10
CA ASP A 4 -15.79 -4.75 20.76
C ASP A 4 -15.50 -5.96 19.85
N VAL A 5 -14.85 -6.99 20.39
CA VAL A 5 -14.49 -8.20 19.64
C VAL A 5 -15.37 -9.35 20.08
N LEU A 6 -16.29 -9.78 19.22
CA LEU A 6 -17.17 -10.91 19.44
C LEU A 6 -16.49 -12.18 18.89
N LYS A 7 -15.97 -12.99 19.81
CA LYS A 7 -15.19 -14.20 19.47
C LYS A 7 -16.03 -15.47 19.52
N ASP A 8 -17.17 -15.43 20.21
CA ASP A 8 -18.04 -16.59 20.36
C ASP A 8 -19.19 -16.60 19.33
N ALA A 9 -19.61 -17.80 18.96
CA ALA A 9 -20.65 -17.99 17.95
C ALA A 9 -22.00 -17.42 18.34
N ALA A 10 -22.34 -17.39 19.64
CA ALA A 10 -23.62 -16.90 20.10
C ALA A 10 -23.75 -15.38 19.92
N SER A 11 -22.73 -14.64 20.33
CA SER A 11 -22.66 -13.18 20.13
C SER A 11 -22.58 -12.80 18.65
N ALA A 12 -21.88 -13.61 17.84
CA ALA A 12 -21.69 -13.37 16.43
C ALA A 12 -22.90 -13.79 15.56
N ALA A 13 -23.79 -14.64 16.05
CA ALA A 13 -24.90 -15.22 15.29
C ALA A 13 -25.85 -14.19 14.65
N ILE A 14 -26.06 -13.04 15.30
CA ILE A 14 -26.92 -11.96 14.78
C ILE A 14 -26.36 -11.30 13.50
N TYR A 15 -25.07 -11.49 13.21
CA TYR A 15 -24.39 -10.94 12.02
C TYR A 15 -24.36 -11.91 10.85
N GLY A 16 -24.99 -13.09 10.99
CA GLY A 16 -25.17 -14.07 9.92
C GLY A 16 -23.89 -14.86 9.59
N SER A 17 -23.90 -15.54 8.43
CA SER A 17 -22.83 -16.46 8.02
C SER A 17 -21.44 -15.80 7.86
N ARG A 18 -21.37 -14.51 7.59
CA ARG A 18 -20.11 -13.77 7.51
C ARG A 18 -19.38 -13.65 8.84
N ALA A 19 -20.05 -13.90 9.94
CA ALA A 19 -19.50 -13.84 11.29
C ALA A 19 -18.78 -15.12 11.74
N ALA A 20 -18.62 -16.12 10.87
CA ALA A 20 -18.00 -17.42 11.20
C ALA A 20 -16.57 -17.30 11.80
N ASN A 21 -15.82 -16.27 11.40
CA ASN A 21 -14.46 -15.97 11.91
C ASN A 21 -14.45 -14.91 13.03
N GLY A 22 -15.61 -14.63 13.65
CA GLY A 22 -15.77 -13.57 14.64
C GLY A 22 -16.19 -12.23 14.05
N VAL A 23 -16.53 -11.28 14.92
CA VAL A 23 -16.98 -9.94 14.55
C VAL A 23 -16.19 -8.91 15.35
N ILE A 24 -15.69 -7.89 14.66
CA ILE A 24 -15.13 -6.69 15.30
C ILE A 24 -16.17 -5.57 15.14
N LEU A 25 -16.78 -5.16 16.22
CA LEU A 25 -17.76 -4.08 16.24
C LEU A 25 -17.03 -2.77 16.57
N VAL A 26 -17.04 -1.84 15.63
CA VAL A 26 -16.45 -0.52 15.80
C VAL A 26 -17.55 0.52 15.94
N THR A 27 -17.64 1.13 17.12
CA THR A 27 -18.53 2.26 17.35
C THR A 27 -17.77 3.56 17.12
N THR A 28 -18.17 4.31 16.11
CA THR A 28 -17.52 5.59 15.76
C THR A 28 -18.08 6.72 16.60
N LYS A 29 -17.31 7.84 16.69
CA LYS A 29 -17.78 9.08 17.33
C LYS A 29 -19.05 9.58 16.66
N GLN A 30 -20.04 9.92 17.46
CA GLN A 30 -21.31 10.51 17.02
C GLN A 30 -21.37 11.97 17.40
N GLY A 31 -22.26 12.73 16.78
CA GLY A 31 -22.57 14.08 17.16
C GLY A 31 -23.20 14.14 18.56
N HIS A 32 -22.99 15.19 19.28
CA HIS A 32 -23.59 15.46 20.58
C HIS A 32 -24.19 16.86 20.63
N THR A 33 -25.14 17.05 21.53
CA THR A 33 -25.72 18.37 21.80
C THR A 33 -24.68 19.29 22.46
N GLY A 34 -24.52 20.48 21.94
CA GLY A 34 -23.58 21.46 22.46
C GLY A 34 -22.96 22.35 21.38
N LYS A 35 -22.03 23.19 21.78
CA LYS A 35 -21.25 24.00 20.85
C LYS A 35 -20.40 23.06 19.97
N ALA A 36 -20.11 23.54 18.77
CA ALA A 36 -19.20 22.84 17.88
C ALA A 36 -17.81 22.70 18.52
N GLU A 37 -17.34 21.47 18.59
CA GLU A 37 -15.99 21.14 19.04
C GLU A 37 -15.18 20.71 17.81
N ILE A 38 -14.00 21.30 17.67
CA ILE A 38 -13.07 21.00 16.58
C ILE A 38 -11.85 20.33 17.19
N SER A 39 -11.49 19.17 16.69
CA SER A 39 -10.25 18.49 17.04
C SER A 39 -9.43 18.22 15.79
N TYR A 40 -8.13 18.40 15.92
CA TYR A 40 -7.16 18.07 14.90
C TYR A 40 -6.08 17.18 15.50
N ASP A 41 -5.82 16.07 14.81
CA ASP A 41 -4.74 15.17 15.11
C ASP A 41 -3.88 15.01 13.86
N GLY A 42 -2.57 15.12 14.01
CA GLY A 42 -1.68 14.96 12.87
C GLY A 42 -0.26 14.64 13.26
N TYR A 43 0.41 13.94 12.38
CA TYR A 43 1.85 13.72 12.47
C TYR A 43 2.50 13.77 11.09
N TYR A 44 3.77 14.11 11.09
CA TYR A 44 4.71 13.95 9.99
C TYR A 44 5.93 13.21 10.53
N GLY A 45 6.43 12.27 9.76
CA GLY A 45 7.60 11.48 10.12
C GLY A 45 8.34 10.99 8.89
N VAL A 46 9.45 10.31 9.14
CA VAL A 46 10.24 9.63 8.12
C VAL A 46 10.44 8.18 8.51
N GLN A 47 10.47 7.31 7.52
CA GLN A 47 10.64 5.89 7.68
C GLN A 47 11.95 5.45 7.02
N ASN A 48 12.62 4.52 7.65
CA ASN A 48 13.82 3.87 7.11
C ASN A 48 13.73 2.37 7.35
N VAL A 49 14.37 1.60 6.49
CA VAL A 49 14.52 0.17 6.73
C VAL A 49 15.39 -0.04 7.95
N TYR A 50 14.85 -0.66 8.98
CA TYR A 50 15.55 -0.92 10.23
C TYR A 50 16.70 -1.93 10.06
N ARG A 51 16.49 -2.96 9.25
CA ARG A 51 17.47 -4.01 8.98
C ARG A 51 17.26 -4.59 7.58
N MET A 52 18.32 -4.61 6.78
CA MET A 52 18.38 -5.35 5.52
C MET A 52 18.96 -6.75 5.76
N PRO A 53 18.54 -7.77 5.00
CA PRO A 53 19.24 -9.03 4.97
C PRO A 53 20.64 -8.84 4.38
N ASP A 54 21.61 -9.59 4.92
CA ASP A 54 22.93 -9.65 4.31
C ASP A 54 22.87 -10.44 3.01
N VAL A 55 23.47 -9.87 1.96
CA VAL A 55 23.60 -10.52 0.64
C VAL A 55 25.07 -10.69 0.32
N LEU A 56 25.37 -11.68 -0.53
CA LEU A 56 26.74 -11.93 -0.98
C LEU A 56 27.25 -10.75 -1.81
N ASN A 57 28.46 -10.33 -1.55
CA ASN A 57 29.17 -9.45 -2.48
C ASN A 57 29.68 -10.23 -3.70
N ALA A 58 30.20 -9.52 -4.73
CA ALA A 58 30.60 -10.16 -5.97
C ALA A 58 31.71 -11.22 -5.81
N GLN A 59 32.67 -11.01 -4.89
CA GLN A 59 33.72 -12.01 -4.63
C GLN A 59 33.15 -13.26 -3.96
N GLU A 60 32.32 -13.09 -2.94
CA GLU A 60 31.65 -14.19 -2.24
C GLU A 60 30.72 -14.97 -3.19
N PHE A 61 29.98 -14.25 -4.03
CA PHE A 61 29.12 -14.86 -5.04
C PHE A 61 29.94 -15.67 -6.05
N ALA A 62 31.06 -15.14 -6.58
CA ALA A 62 31.94 -15.87 -7.47
C ALA A 62 32.48 -17.15 -6.81
N MET A 63 32.89 -17.07 -5.57
CA MET A 63 33.39 -18.23 -4.81
C MET A 63 32.35 -19.35 -4.71
N ILE A 64 31.12 -19.02 -4.33
CA ILE A 64 30.02 -19.99 -4.22
C ILE A 64 29.68 -20.61 -5.59
N MET A 65 29.66 -19.78 -6.65
CA MET A 65 29.37 -20.27 -8.00
C MET A 65 30.47 -21.19 -8.54
N SER A 66 31.75 -20.88 -8.27
CA SER A 66 32.88 -21.75 -8.60
C SER A 66 32.80 -23.07 -7.84
N GLU A 67 32.49 -23.04 -6.54
CA GLU A 67 32.34 -24.24 -5.72
C GLU A 67 31.20 -25.13 -6.24
N ALA A 68 30.05 -24.55 -6.58
CA ALA A 68 28.92 -25.30 -7.14
C ALA A 68 29.28 -25.99 -8.45
N ARG A 69 29.97 -25.32 -9.37
CA ARG A 69 30.43 -25.94 -10.61
C ARG A 69 31.43 -27.07 -10.39
N MET A 70 32.34 -26.88 -9.44
CA MET A 70 33.34 -27.91 -9.10
C MET A 70 32.66 -29.14 -8.53
N MET A 71 31.63 -28.96 -7.70
CA MET A 71 30.84 -30.10 -7.17
C MET A 71 30.08 -30.84 -8.27
N ASP A 72 29.65 -30.16 -9.32
CA ASP A 72 29.00 -30.77 -10.50
C ASP A 72 30.00 -31.38 -11.48
N GLY A 73 31.32 -31.35 -11.19
CA GLY A 73 32.38 -31.85 -12.05
C GLY A 73 32.61 -31.02 -13.32
N LEU A 74 32.14 -29.76 -13.31
CA LEU A 74 32.30 -28.85 -14.43
C LEU A 74 33.54 -27.96 -14.27
N PRO A 75 34.13 -27.47 -15.37
CA PRO A 75 35.21 -26.46 -15.28
C PRO A 75 34.67 -25.17 -14.69
N ASP A 76 35.54 -24.42 -13.99
CA ASP A 76 35.18 -23.10 -13.45
C ASP A 76 34.73 -22.10 -14.53
N TYR A 77 34.08 -21.05 -14.12
CA TYR A 77 33.67 -19.97 -15.02
C TYR A 77 34.91 -19.14 -15.50
N ASP A 78 34.89 -18.76 -16.76
CA ASP A 78 35.80 -17.75 -17.25
C ASP A 78 35.28 -16.35 -16.90
N TYR A 79 35.42 -15.98 -15.63
CA TYR A 79 34.94 -14.70 -15.12
C TYR A 79 35.49 -13.50 -15.90
N ALA A 80 36.72 -13.59 -16.41
CA ALA A 80 37.34 -12.48 -17.14
C ALA A 80 36.60 -12.18 -18.46
N SER A 81 36.00 -13.18 -19.09
CA SER A 81 35.21 -12.99 -20.31
C SER A 81 33.71 -12.71 -20.05
N LEU A 82 33.18 -13.13 -18.88
CA LEU A 82 31.76 -13.10 -18.58
C LEU A 82 31.35 -11.86 -17.78
N VAL A 83 32.26 -11.31 -16.98
CA VAL A 83 31.97 -10.28 -15.98
C VAL A 83 32.74 -9.00 -16.32
N PRO A 84 32.04 -7.91 -16.64
CA PRO A 84 32.69 -6.60 -16.75
C PRO A 84 33.41 -6.26 -15.43
N ASP A 85 34.51 -5.55 -15.52
CA ASP A 85 35.28 -5.11 -14.34
C ASP A 85 35.75 -6.23 -13.40
N TRP A 86 35.94 -7.48 -13.92
CA TRP A 86 36.38 -8.62 -13.12
C TRP A 86 37.63 -8.33 -12.29
N GLU A 87 38.59 -7.58 -12.83
CA GLU A 87 39.79 -7.20 -12.09
C GLU A 87 39.48 -6.28 -10.89
N ALA A 88 38.48 -5.41 -11.01
CA ALA A 88 38.04 -4.58 -9.90
C ALA A 88 37.35 -5.40 -8.79
N ILE A 89 36.61 -6.44 -9.17
CA ILE A 89 36.03 -7.39 -8.22
C ILE A 89 37.15 -8.19 -7.53
N LYS A 90 38.05 -8.76 -8.33
CA LYS A 90 39.12 -9.63 -7.83
C LYS A 90 40.07 -8.92 -6.85
N ASN A 91 40.38 -7.66 -7.10
CA ASN A 91 41.22 -6.85 -6.22
C ASN A 91 40.47 -6.12 -5.10
N GLY A 92 39.13 -6.26 -5.04
CA GLY A 92 38.26 -5.71 -3.99
C GLY A 92 37.96 -4.22 -4.11
N THR A 93 38.32 -3.56 -5.25
CA THR A 93 37.99 -2.15 -5.45
C THR A 93 36.53 -1.92 -5.80
N TRP A 94 35.86 -2.95 -6.35
CA TRP A 94 34.41 -2.96 -6.53
C TRP A 94 33.82 -4.25 -5.90
N LYS A 95 32.85 -4.09 -5.02
CA LYS A 95 32.22 -5.20 -4.29
C LYS A 95 31.02 -5.78 -5.05
N GLY A 96 30.68 -5.26 -6.23
CA GLY A 96 29.46 -5.59 -6.95
C GLY A 96 28.28 -4.74 -6.50
N THR A 97 27.13 -4.96 -7.13
CA THR A 97 25.89 -4.23 -6.86
C THR A 97 25.10 -4.92 -5.75
N ASN A 98 24.80 -4.19 -4.68
CA ASN A 98 23.81 -4.59 -3.69
C ASN A 98 22.45 -4.05 -4.13
N TRP A 99 21.67 -4.89 -4.79
CA TRP A 99 20.38 -4.51 -5.36
C TRP A 99 19.35 -4.04 -4.36
N LEU A 100 19.40 -4.54 -3.12
CA LEU A 100 18.52 -4.08 -2.06
C LEU A 100 18.85 -2.66 -1.62
N ASP A 101 20.15 -2.33 -1.51
CA ASP A 101 20.57 -0.97 -1.18
C ASP A 101 20.24 0.01 -2.30
N GLU A 102 20.38 -0.41 -3.57
CA GLU A 102 19.98 0.41 -4.73
C GLU A 102 18.47 0.72 -4.77
N SER A 103 17.65 -0.13 -4.18
CA SER A 103 16.20 0.06 -4.09
C SER A 103 15.75 0.83 -2.87
N ARG A 104 16.63 1.09 -1.92
CA ARG A 104 16.29 1.71 -0.65
C ARG A 104 15.92 3.17 -0.82
N ASN A 105 14.79 3.55 -0.22
CA ASN A 105 14.38 4.93 -0.10
C ASN A 105 14.67 5.40 1.35
N GLU A 106 15.67 6.27 1.47
CA GLU A 106 16.04 6.82 2.77
C GLU A 106 15.14 7.98 3.16
N ASN A 107 14.75 8.00 4.45
CA ASN A 107 13.88 9.03 5.00
C ASN A 107 12.54 9.15 4.27
N ALA A 108 11.96 8.01 3.85
CA ALA A 108 10.68 7.96 3.17
C ALA A 108 9.61 8.68 4.02
N PRO A 109 8.98 9.74 3.54
CA PRO A 109 8.04 10.51 4.33
C PRO A 109 6.75 9.72 4.59
N ILE A 110 6.20 9.96 5.78
CA ILE A 110 4.87 9.51 6.17
C ILE A 110 4.16 10.65 6.89
N GLN A 111 2.90 10.88 6.54
CA GLN A 111 2.08 11.88 7.20
C GLN A 111 0.63 11.44 7.30
N ASN A 112 0.00 11.87 8.38
CA ASN A 112 -1.43 11.67 8.60
C ASN A 112 -1.99 12.92 9.26
N HIS A 113 -3.14 13.39 8.77
CA HIS A 113 -3.85 14.56 9.30
C HIS A 113 -5.33 14.21 9.40
N ALA A 114 -5.93 14.44 10.54
CA ALA A 114 -7.34 14.21 10.79
C ALA A 114 -7.97 15.42 11.47
N LEU A 115 -9.02 15.96 10.85
CA LEU A 115 -9.85 17.02 11.38
C LEU A 115 -11.22 16.45 11.72
N ASN A 116 -11.70 16.64 12.93
CA ASN A 116 -13.04 16.26 13.34
C ASN A 116 -13.79 17.47 13.89
N ILE A 117 -15.05 17.57 13.51
CA ILE A 117 -15.97 18.61 13.96
C ILE A 117 -17.22 17.91 14.48
N THR A 118 -17.55 18.09 15.74
CA THR A 118 -18.74 17.52 16.37
C THR A 118 -19.54 18.62 17.03
N GLY A 119 -20.87 18.49 17.02
CA GLY A 119 -21.73 19.46 17.67
C GLY A 119 -23.20 19.20 17.40
N GLY A 120 -24.03 20.13 17.85
CA GLY A 120 -25.46 20.04 17.57
C GLY A 120 -26.34 20.76 18.57
N THR A 121 -27.64 20.63 18.33
CA THR A 121 -28.72 21.10 19.17
C THR A 121 -29.49 19.89 19.73
N GLU A 122 -30.53 20.11 20.53
CA GLU A 122 -31.44 19.03 20.93
C GLU A 122 -32.17 18.35 19.76
N GLN A 123 -32.24 19.00 18.61
CA GLN A 123 -32.96 18.49 17.44
C GLN A 123 -32.06 17.94 16.36
N SER A 124 -30.80 18.36 16.34
CA SER A 124 -29.85 17.96 15.29
C SER A 124 -28.46 17.82 15.85
N VAL A 125 -27.86 16.67 15.71
CA VAL A 125 -26.48 16.41 16.10
C VAL A 125 -25.69 15.93 14.90
N TYR A 126 -24.41 16.29 14.83
CA TYR A 126 -23.54 15.92 13.72
C TYR A 126 -22.09 15.67 14.15
N SER A 127 -21.42 14.84 13.38
CA SER A 127 -19.99 14.59 13.44
C SER A 127 -19.44 14.54 12.02
N ILE A 128 -18.53 15.42 11.69
CA ILE A 128 -17.86 15.49 10.39
C ILE A 128 -16.39 15.18 10.62
N GLY A 129 -15.83 14.27 9.82
CA GLY A 129 -14.43 13.91 9.86
C GLY A 129 -13.80 14.04 8.48
N LEU A 130 -12.64 14.68 8.41
CA LEU A 130 -11.79 14.73 7.21
C LEU A 130 -10.43 14.15 7.57
N ALA A 131 -9.90 13.27 6.75
CA ALA A 131 -8.57 12.72 6.97
C ALA A 131 -7.77 12.65 5.67
N TYR A 132 -6.48 12.89 5.80
CA TYR A 132 -5.47 12.75 4.75
C TYR A 132 -4.35 11.87 5.27
N THR A 133 -3.97 10.89 4.47
CA THR A 133 -2.83 10.00 4.73
C THR A 133 -1.97 9.97 3.49
N ASN A 134 -0.66 10.11 3.67
CA ASN A 134 0.31 9.91 2.61
C ASN A 134 1.50 9.16 3.18
N GLN A 135 1.98 8.17 2.45
CA GLN A 135 3.11 7.33 2.84
C GLN A 135 3.90 6.94 1.62
N GLU A 136 5.20 7.21 1.62
CA GLU A 136 6.13 6.68 0.63
C GLU A 136 6.69 5.33 1.05
N GLY A 137 7.01 4.49 0.07
CA GLY A 137 7.63 3.18 0.30
C GLY A 137 9.08 3.32 0.73
N ILE A 138 9.50 2.48 1.67
CA ILE A 138 10.90 2.41 2.15
C ILE A 138 11.82 1.64 1.20
N LEU A 139 11.25 0.92 0.23
CA LEU A 139 11.93 0.24 -0.88
C LEU A 139 11.25 0.63 -2.19
N GLY A 140 11.95 0.50 -3.31
CA GLY A 140 11.42 0.75 -4.63
C GLY A 140 11.93 2.04 -5.27
N ALA A 141 12.97 2.65 -4.73
CA ALA A 141 13.69 3.71 -5.45
C ALA A 141 14.27 3.16 -6.76
N PRO A 142 14.20 3.87 -7.86
CA PRO A 142 13.72 5.24 -8.06
C PRO A 142 12.24 5.34 -8.45
N SER A 143 11.47 4.26 -8.41
CA SER A 143 10.03 4.26 -8.77
C SER A 143 9.15 5.00 -7.75
N GLN A 144 9.70 5.31 -6.58
CA GLN A 144 9.04 6.05 -5.50
C GLN A 144 7.61 5.56 -5.21
N PRO A 145 7.46 4.32 -4.72
CA PRO A 145 6.16 3.80 -4.35
C PRO A 145 5.46 4.73 -3.36
N GLU A 146 4.19 5.05 -3.61
CA GLU A 146 3.46 6.00 -2.79
C GLU A 146 2.01 5.55 -2.61
N TYR A 147 1.47 5.79 -1.43
CA TYR A 147 0.07 5.63 -1.12
C TYR A 147 -0.49 6.93 -0.57
N THR A 148 -1.51 7.48 -1.23
CA THR A 148 -2.25 8.66 -0.77
C THR A 148 -3.72 8.30 -0.57
N ARG A 149 -4.32 8.77 0.54
CA ARG A 149 -5.73 8.57 0.84
C ARG A 149 -6.37 9.82 1.42
N TYR A 150 -7.52 10.17 0.89
CA TYR A 150 -8.43 11.16 1.42
C TYR A 150 -9.68 10.48 1.93
N THR A 151 -10.16 10.86 3.09
CA THR A 151 -11.40 10.31 3.67
C THR A 151 -12.26 11.44 4.16
N ALA A 152 -13.54 11.43 3.79
CA ALA A 152 -14.56 12.30 4.32
C ALA A 152 -15.65 11.46 4.97
N ARG A 153 -16.05 11.81 6.18
CA ARG A 153 -17.09 11.12 6.95
C ARG A 153 -18.10 12.14 7.48
N ILE A 154 -19.36 11.78 7.38
CA ILE A 154 -20.44 12.52 8.04
C ILE A 154 -21.36 11.55 8.76
N ASN A 155 -21.65 11.83 10.00
CA ASN A 155 -22.67 11.16 10.78
C ASN A 155 -23.60 12.23 11.32
N SER A 156 -24.90 12.12 11.07
CA SER A 156 -25.84 13.04 11.67
C SER A 156 -27.14 12.35 12.09
N GLU A 157 -27.86 12.95 13.01
CA GLU A 157 -29.21 12.59 13.41
C GLU A 157 -30.05 13.85 13.59
N HIS A 158 -31.24 13.88 12.99
CA HIS A 158 -32.16 15.00 13.01
C HIS A 158 -33.54 14.59 13.49
N THR A 159 -34.09 15.29 14.47
CA THR A 159 -35.48 15.14 14.90
C THR A 159 -36.37 15.97 13.98
N LEU A 160 -37.11 15.31 13.09
CA LEU A 160 -38.01 15.97 12.13
C LEU A 160 -39.34 16.35 12.78
N TYR A 161 -39.81 15.53 13.72
CA TYR A 161 -41.07 15.82 14.41
C TYR A 161 -40.97 15.42 15.87
N ARG A 162 -41.32 16.37 16.75
CA ARG A 162 -41.34 16.20 18.22
C ARG A 162 -42.72 16.62 18.74
N LYS A 163 -43.30 15.79 19.68
CA LYS A 163 -44.51 16.10 20.36
C LYS A 163 -44.24 16.13 21.87
N GLY A 164 -44.26 17.33 22.46
CA GLY A 164 -43.84 17.49 23.85
C GLY A 164 -42.37 17.15 24.05
N LYS A 165 -42.06 16.15 24.86
CA LYS A 165 -40.71 15.64 25.12
C LYS A 165 -40.36 14.40 24.26
N LEU A 166 -41.30 13.93 23.44
CA LEU A 166 -41.10 12.72 22.64
C LEU A 166 -40.72 13.03 21.21
N ASP A 167 -39.58 12.56 20.78
CA ASP A 167 -39.13 12.62 19.40
C ASP A 167 -39.85 11.54 18.60
N ILE A 168 -40.85 11.94 17.81
CA ILE A 168 -41.71 11.04 17.05
C ILE A 168 -41.01 10.53 15.78
N ILE A 169 -40.35 11.42 15.05
CA ILE A 169 -39.69 11.07 13.79
C ILE A 169 -38.26 11.60 13.84
N LYS A 170 -37.31 10.68 13.66
CA LYS A 170 -35.90 10.99 13.48
C LYS A 170 -35.37 10.38 12.18
N VAL A 171 -34.51 11.09 11.53
CA VAL A 171 -33.74 10.61 10.38
C VAL A 171 -32.26 10.87 10.64
N GLY A 172 -31.44 10.00 10.13
CA GLY A 172 -29.98 10.21 10.21
C GLY A 172 -29.25 9.42 9.16
N GLU A 173 -27.99 9.78 8.99
CA GLU A 173 -27.07 9.11 8.10
C GLU A 173 -25.71 8.90 8.77
N ASN A 174 -25.04 7.86 8.29
CA ASN A 174 -23.61 7.60 8.52
C ASN A 174 -22.99 7.31 7.17
N LEU A 175 -22.23 8.25 6.65
CA LEU A 175 -21.61 8.13 5.34
C LEU A 175 -20.11 8.30 5.46
N THR A 176 -19.37 7.47 4.73
CA THR A 176 -17.92 7.57 4.59
C THR A 176 -17.58 7.46 3.12
N TYR A 177 -16.90 8.45 2.60
CA TYR A 177 -16.30 8.42 1.28
C TYR A 177 -14.78 8.41 1.44
N SER A 178 -14.10 7.56 0.69
CA SER A 178 -12.66 7.59 0.56
C SER A 178 -12.21 7.51 -0.89
N TYR A 179 -11.20 8.30 -1.19
CA TYR A 179 -10.42 8.23 -2.41
C TYR A 179 -9.00 7.84 -2.06
N SER A 180 -8.44 6.87 -2.75
CA SER A 180 -7.02 6.53 -2.61
C SER A 180 -6.36 6.38 -3.97
N GLU A 181 -5.08 6.74 -4.00
CA GLU A 181 -4.19 6.56 -5.12
C GLU A 181 -2.95 5.81 -4.66
N ARG A 182 -2.52 4.84 -5.43
CA ARG A 182 -1.33 4.03 -5.16
C ARG A 182 -0.56 3.81 -6.44
N ASN A 183 0.73 4.04 -6.37
CA ASN A 183 1.73 3.44 -7.25
C ASN A 183 2.61 2.51 -6.41
N GLY A 184 3.35 1.61 -7.04
CA GLY A 184 4.16 0.70 -6.25
C GLY A 184 4.99 -0.26 -7.08
N ILE A 185 5.77 -1.04 -6.37
CA ILE A 185 6.51 -2.17 -6.90
C ILE A 185 5.63 -3.42 -6.94
N ALA A 186 5.95 -4.37 -7.81
CA ALA A 186 5.25 -5.64 -7.85
C ALA A 186 5.70 -6.53 -6.68
N ILE A 187 4.72 -7.04 -5.92
CA ILE A 187 4.93 -7.99 -4.81
C ILE A 187 3.82 -9.06 -4.79
N ASP A 188 3.23 -9.34 -5.97
CA ASP A 188 1.98 -10.09 -6.07
C ASP A 188 2.17 -11.60 -5.85
N ASP A 189 3.15 -12.20 -6.53
CA ASP A 189 3.40 -13.64 -6.45
C ASP A 189 4.90 -13.98 -6.52
N THR A 190 5.23 -15.26 -6.74
CA THR A 190 6.62 -15.73 -6.84
C THR A 190 7.36 -15.18 -8.06
N TRP A 191 6.65 -14.86 -9.13
CA TRP A 191 7.25 -14.47 -10.40
C TRP A 191 7.18 -12.95 -10.59
N SER A 192 6.09 -12.34 -10.13
CA SER A 192 5.85 -10.89 -10.17
C SER A 192 6.22 -10.28 -8.81
N ASN A 193 7.52 -10.28 -8.49
CA ASN A 193 8.00 -9.83 -7.18
C ASN A 193 9.36 -9.14 -7.31
N ASP A 194 9.34 -7.82 -7.29
CA ASP A 194 10.55 -7.00 -7.45
C ASP A 194 11.57 -7.20 -6.32
N ILE A 195 11.09 -7.40 -5.07
CA ILE A 195 11.99 -7.66 -3.93
C ILE A 195 12.71 -8.99 -4.11
N ARG A 196 11.99 -10.03 -4.53
CA ARG A 196 12.58 -11.33 -4.83
C ARG A 196 13.57 -11.25 -5.98
N ASN A 197 13.24 -10.50 -7.05
CA ASN A 197 14.13 -10.30 -8.18
C ASN A 197 15.44 -9.65 -7.74
N MET A 198 15.39 -8.66 -6.86
CA MET A 198 16.58 -8.02 -6.28
C MET A 198 17.41 -8.97 -5.41
N LEU A 199 16.76 -9.86 -4.64
CA LEU A 199 17.46 -10.87 -3.81
C LEU A 199 18.17 -11.93 -4.64
N HIS A 200 17.67 -12.25 -5.84
CA HIS A 200 18.20 -13.29 -6.71
C HIS A 200 19.17 -12.79 -7.76
N ALA A 201 19.14 -11.48 -8.06
CA ALA A 201 19.99 -10.92 -9.11
C ALA A 201 21.47 -11.00 -8.73
N ASN A 202 22.30 -11.36 -9.72
CA ASN A 202 23.73 -11.47 -9.50
C ASN A 202 24.36 -10.08 -9.22
N PRO A 203 25.36 -10.01 -8.35
CA PRO A 203 26.03 -8.77 -8.00
C PRO A 203 27.04 -8.29 -9.05
N PHE A 204 27.30 -9.05 -10.13
CA PHE A 204 28.26 -8.71 -11.15
C PHE A 204 27.79 -7.63 -12.12
N LEU A 205 26.48 -7.42 -12.20
CA LEU A 205 25.87 -6.44 -13.09
C LEU A 205 25.88 -5.06 -12.43
N PRO A 206 26.52 -4.03 -13.03
CA PRO A 206 26.38 -2.65 -12.57
C PRO A 206 24.92 -2.16 -12.72
N ASN A 207 24.47 -1.33 -11.79
CA ASN A 207 23.10 -0.78 -11.89
C ASN A 207 22.95 0.16 -13.08
N LYS A 208 23.94 1.03 -13.32
CA LYS A 208 23.93 2.03 -14.40
C LYS A 208 25.16 1.91 -15.30
N ASP A 209 24.97 2.24 -16.56
CA ASP A 209 26.08 2.44 -17.51
C ASP A 209 26.70 3.84 -17.36
N GLU A 210 27.75 4.14 -18.11
CA GLU A 210 28.44 5.41 -18.10
C GLU A 210 27.55 6.61 -18.53
N ASN A 211 26.44 6.34 -19.24
CA ASN A 211 25.48 7.34 -19.67
C ASN A 211 24.32 7.52 -18.67
N GLY A 212 24.33 6.77 -17.55
CA GLY A 212 23.29 6.80 -16.53
C GLY A 212 22.04 5.98 -16.87
N ASN A 213 22.04 5.20 -17.95
CA ASN A 213 20.96 4.26 -18.25
C ASN A 213 21.10 2.99 -17.41
N TYR A 214 20.00 2.26 -17.22
CA TYR A 214 20.07 0.96 -16.59
C TYR A 214 20.90 -0.01 -17.46
N HIS A 215 21.87 -0.64 -16.82
CA HIS A 215 22.81 -1.50 -17.52
C HIS A 215 22.12 -2.67 -18.20
N TYR A 216 22.48 -2.95 -19.45
CA TYR A 216 22.02 -4.14 -20.17
C TYR A 216 22.65 -5.39 -19.55
N ALA A 217 21.94 -6.51 -19.58
CA ALA A 217 22.42 -7.81 -19.05
C ALA A 217 23.82 -8.15 -19.56
N ILE A 218 24.67 -8.64 -18.67
CA ILE A 218 26.02 -9.13 -19.00
C ILE A 218 25.95 -10.57 -19.51
N PRO A 219 27.03 -11.11 -20.14
CA PRO A 219 27.06 -12.48 -20.66
C PRO A 219 27.02 -13.58 -19.59
N TRP A 220 26.86 -13.23 -18.31
CA TRP A 220 26.81 -14.19 -17.20
C TRP A 220 25.61 -15.12 -17.32
N GLU A 221 24.42 -14.56 -17.39
CA GLU A 221 23.17 -15.28 -17.55
C GLU A 221 22.27 -14.53 -18.54
N ILE A 222 21.75 -15.25 -19.54
CA ILE A 222 20.95 -14.63 -20.62
C ILE A 222 19.65 -14.01 -20.11
N ARG A 223 19.14 -14.48 -18.96
CA ARG A 223 17.84 -14.09 -18.42
C ARG A 223 17.90 -13.07 -17.28
N GLU A 224 19.08 -12.78 -16.78
CA GLU A 224 19.23 -11.83 -15.69
C GLU A 224 19.30 -10.40 -16.20
N ALA A 225 18.16 -9.73 -16.18
CA ALA A 225 18.07 -8.29 -16.44
C ALA A 225 18.34 -7.50 -15.15
N ASN A 226 18.69 -6.24 -15.31
CA ASN A 226 18.79 -5.30 -14.20
C ASN A 226 17.45 -5.20 -13.45
N PRO A 227 17.34 -5.65 -12.18
CA PRO A 227 16.07 -5.73 -11.47
C PRO A 227 15.50 -4.34 -11.13
N ILE A 228 16.36 -3.35 -10.89
CA ILE A 228 15.94 -1.96 -10.65
C ILE A 228 15.38 -1.34 -11.92
N GLY A 229 16.06 -1.56 -13.06
CA GLY A 229 15.57 -1.11 -14.36
C GLY A 229 14.24 -1.76 -14.73
N GLN A 230 14.08 -3.07 -14.48
CA GLN A 230 12.83 -3.77 -14.72
C GLN A 230 11.70 -3.24 -13.84
N MET A 231 11.94 -3.08 -12.55
CA MET A 231 11.00 -2.47 -11.61
C MET A 231 10.57 -1.07 -12.07
N TYR A 232 11.53 -0.22 -12.46
CA TYR A 232 11.25 1.13 -12.89
C TYR A 232 10.40 1.18 -14.17
N TYR A 233 10.77 0.42 -15.20
CA TYR A 233 10.07 0.45 -16.49
C TYR A 233 8.75 -0.32 -16.47
N ALA A 234 8.72 -1.50 -15.83
CA ALA A 234 7.53 -2.35 -15.85
C ALA A 234 6.46 -1.95 -14.83
N ASN A 235 6.86 -1.49 -13.65
CA ASN A 235 5.95 -1.28 -12.53
C ASN A 235 5.87 0.16 -12.04
N GLY A 236 6.93 0.95 -12.18
CA GLY A 236 7.00 2.31 -11.64
C GLY A 236 6.06 3.33 -12.30
N GLN A 237 5.43 2.95 -13.42
CA GLN A 237 4.46 3.79 -14.15
C GLN A 237 2.99 3.37 -13.90
N ASN A 238 2.77 2.42 -12.99
CA ASN A 238 1.44 1.88 -12.72
C ASN A 238 0.77 2.68 -11.60
N ILE A 239 -0.43 3.19 -11.88
CA ILE A 239 -1.23 3.98 -10.92
C ILE A 239 -2.58 3.31 -10.75
N SER A 240 -2.94 3.02 -9.50
CA SER A 240 -4.26 2.51 -9.14
C SER A 240 -5.01 3.55 -8.31
N LYS A 241 -6.24 3.84 -8.71
CA LYS A 241 -7.14 4.78 -8.03
C LYS A 241 -8.38 4.05 -7.57
N SER A 242 -8.77 4.25 -6.33
CA SER A 242 -9.94 3.62 -5.74
C SER A 242 -10.86 4.64 -5.10
N HIS A 243 -12.16 4.52 -5.39
CA HIS A 243 -13.23 5.28 -4.77
C HIS A 243 -14.09 4.31 -3.97
N ALA A 244 -14.34 4.61 -2.72
CA ALA A 244 -15.24 3.84 -1.87
C ALA A 244 -16.24 4.77 -1.21
N LEU A 245 -17.52 4.51 -1.39
CA LEU A 245 -18.61 5.15 -0.67
C LEU A 245 -19.36 4.08 0.12
N GLN A 246 -19.39 4.25 1.42
CA GLN A 246 -20.07 3.32 2.34
C GLN A 246 -20.94 4.11 3.30
N GLY A 247 -22.07 3.56 3.62
CA GLY A 247 -22.86 4.15 4.67
C GLY A 247 -24.27 3.60 4.76
N ASN A 248 -25.02 4.24 5.63
CA ASN A 248 -26.43 3.95 5.82
C ASN A 248 -27.22 5.23 6.12
N ILE A 249 -28.49 5.17 5.75
CA ILE A 249 -29.51 6.15 6.14
C ILE A 249 -30.52 5.42 7.00
N PHE A 250 -30.95 6.02 8.08
CA PHE A 250 -31.94 5.41 8.98
C PHE A 250 -33.09 6.36 9.28
N LEU A 251 -34.25 5.76 9.43
CA LEU A 251 -35.48 6.39 9.89
C LEU A 251 -35.92 5.74 11.19
N THR A 252 -36.19 6.53 12.20
CA THR A 252 -36.77 6.09 13.47
C THR A 252 -38.12 6.75 13.68
N ILE A 253 -39.15 5.96 13.95
CA ILE A 253 -40.49 6.43 14.30
C ILE A 253 -40.84 5.92 15.68
N GLN A 254 -41.22 6.81 16.58
CA GLN A 254 -41.61 6.51 17.96
C GLN A 254 -42.97 7.15 18.25
N PRO A 255 -44.09 6.51 17.82
CA PRO A 255 -45.42 7.11 17.94
C PRO A 255 -45.89 7.27 19.37
N ILE A 256 -45.42 6.42 20.28
CA ILE A 256 -45.75 6.43 21.74
C ILE A 256 -44.50 6.04 22.53
N THR A 257 -44.45 6.39 23.80
CA THR A 257 -43.38 5.97 24.69
C THR A 257 -43.37 4.42 24.79
N GLY A 258 -42.17 3.84 24.61
CA GLY A 258 -41.98 2.37 24.69
C GLY A 258 -42.09 1.65 23.32
N LEU A 259 -42.65 2.26 22.28
CA LEU A 259 -42.70 1.67 20.93
C LEU A 259 -41.80 2.43 19.98
N LYS A 260 -40.73 1.80 19.52
CA LYS A 260 -39.75 2.38 18.59
C LYS A 260 -39.58 1.46 17.37
N LEU A 261 -39.83 2.01 16.19
CA LEU A 261 -39.57 1.36 14.90
C LEU A 261 -38.37 2.01 14.28
N LYS A 262 -37.35 1.23 13.85
CA LYS A 262 -36.17 1.74 13.17
C LYS A 262 -35.96 0.96 11.89
N SER A 263 -35.84 1.67 10.77
CA SER A 263 -35.46 1.15 9.46
C SER A 263 -34.10 1.70 9.08
N ASN A 264 -33.24 0.82 8.55
CA ASN A 264 -31.92 1.19 8.02
C ASN A 264 -31.81 0.77 6.56
N PHE A 265 -31.30 1.65 5.74
CA PHE A 265 -30.89 1.37 4.36
C PHE A 265 -29.37 1.56 4.27
N GLY A 266 -28.65 0.44 4.05
CA GLY A 266 -27.21 0.44 3.86
C GLY A 266 -26.82 0.45 2.39
N TYR A 267 -25.77 1.18 2.05
CA TYR A 267 -25.23 1.27 0.69
C TYR A 267 -23.71 1.18 0.72
N THR A 268 -23.17 0.43 -0.25
CA THR A 268 -21.72 0.33 -0.47
C THR A 268 -21.45 0.36 -1.95
N PHE A 269 -20.55 1.24 -2.36
CA PHE A 269 -20.10 1.38 -3.73
C PHE A 269 -18.58 1.44 -3.76
N TYR A 270 -17.99 0.67 -4.68
CA TYR A 270 -16.56 0.69 -5.00
C TYR A 270 -16.39 0.92 -6.50
N ALA A 271 -15.43 1.76 -6.85
CA ALA A 271 -15.00 1.97 -8.21
C ALA A 271 -13.48 2.07 -8.24
N ASP A 272 -12.86 1.11 -8.90
CA ASP A 272 -11.42 1.03 -9.05
C ASP A 272 -11.05 1.35 -10.51
N ASN A 273 -10.00 2.12 -10.68
CA ASN A 273 -9.41 2.43 -11.97
C ASN A 273 -7.90 2.26 -11.86
N SER A 274 -7.34 1.45 -12.74
CA SER A 274 -5.88 1.29 -12.83
C SER A 274 -5.41 1.69 -14.23
N ARG A 275 -4.30 2.39 -14.26
CA ARG A 275 -3.55 2.70 -15.46
C ARG A 275 -2.19 2.05 -15.33
N ASN A 276 -1.88 1.14 -16.26
CA ASN A 276 -0.58 0.52 -16.40
C ASN A 276 0.08 1.10 -17.64
N PHE A 277 1.27 1.64 -17.50
CA PHE A 277 2.03 2.16 -18.61
C PHE A 277 3.43 1.54 -18.61
N THR A 278 3.80 0.90 -19.71
CA THR A 278 5.12 0.35 -19.92
C THR A 278 5.78 1.05 -21.09
N PRO A 279 6.82 1.86 -20.86
CA PRO A 279 7.57 2.52 -21.93
C PRO A 279 8.39 1.52 -22.73
N VAL A 280 8.95 1.97 -23.82
CA VAL A 280 9.98 1.21 -24.56
C VAL A 280 11.23 1.10 -23.70
N TYR A 281 11.76 -0.11 -23.53
CA TYR A 281 13.01 -0.37 -22.84
C TYR A 281 13.66 -1.68 -23.29
N LYS A 282 14.95 -1.83 -23.03
CA LYS A 282 15.68 -3.06 -23.31
C LYS A 282 16.76 -3.28 -22.24
N LEU A 283 16.58 -4.32 -21.42
CA LEU A 283 17.47 -4.66 -20.32
C LEU A 283 18.18 -6.00 -20.53
N ALA A 284 17.60 -6.89 -21.33
CA ALA A 284 18.20 -8.15 -21.75
C ALA A 284 17.59 -8.61 -23.08
N SER A 285 18.10 -9.68 -23.66
CA SER A 285 17.59 -10.26 -24.92
C SER A 285 16.13 -10.74 -24.80
N ASN A 286 15.69 -11.09 -23.62
CA ASN A 286 14.36 -11.58 -23.27
C ASN A 286 13.60 -10.67 -22.29
N THR A 287 14.17 -9.52 -21.94
CA THR A 287 13.55 -8.53 -21.03
C THR A 287 13.60 -7.18 -21.71
N PHE A 288 12.57 -6.89 -22.46
CA PHE A 288 12.44 -5.68 -23.26
C PHE A 288 10.96 -5.37 -23.55
N ASN A 289 10.69 -4.17 -23.96
CA ASN A 289 9.42 -3.75 -24.53
C ASN A 289 9.70 -2.85 -25.73
N ASP A 290 9.25 -3.26 -26.91
CA ASP A 290 9.52 -2.54 -28.17
C ASP A 290 8.49 -1.46 -28.48
N ASN A 291 7.33 -1.47 -27.82
CA ASN A 291 6.26 -0.52 -28.04
C ASN A 291 5.70 -0.02 -26.70
N ASN A 292 5.39 1.27 -26.63
CA ASN A 292 4.66 1.79 -25.49
C ASN A 292 3.30 1.10 -25.36
N SER A 293 2.98 0.63 -24.18
CA SER A 293 1.69 0.00 -23.86
C SER A 293 1.02 0.73 -22.68
N VAL A 294 -0.32 0.81 -22.74
CA VAL A 294 -1.17 1.44 -21.71
C VAL A 294 -2.30 0.48 -21.34
#